data_2ffcfd02f47958124f9d738f18a27020
#
_entry.id   2ffcfd02f47958124f9d738f18a27020
#
_cell.length_a   1.000
_cell.length_b   1.000
_cell.length_c   1.000
_cell.angle_alpha   90.00
_cell.angle_beta   90.00
_cell.angle_gamma   90.00
#
_symmetry.space_group_name_H-M   'P 1'
#
loop_
_entity.id
_entity.type
_entity.pdbx_description
1 polymer ?
#
loop_
_entity_poly.entity_id
_entity_poly.type
_entity_poly.pdbx_seq_one_letter_code
_entity_poly.pdbx_strand_id
1 'polypeptide(L)' 'MRVIVNQTNQQLPSGSRVSDVLALMNAKPPYAVAVNLNFVPKTQHAEHILHENDHIEIIAPVTGG' A
#
# COMPACT_ATOMS: atom_id res chain seq x y z
N MET A 1 -12.57 -1.35 7.37
CA MET A 1 -11.98 -2.64 6.98
C MET A 1 -10.53 -2.72 7.47
N ARG A 2 -10.07 -3.92 7.71
CA ARG A 2 -8.70 -4.14 8.15
C ARG A 2 -7.85 -4.56 6.97
N VAL A 3 -6.68 -3.95 6.84
CA VAL A 3 -5.65 -4.40 5.91
C VAL A 3 -4.33 -4.53 6.68
N ILE A 4 -3.39 -5.22 6.12
CA ILE A 4 -2.08 -5.43 6.74
C ILE A 4 -1.05 -4.72 5.87
N VAL A 5 -0.43 -3.67 6.40
CA VAL A 5 0.55 -2.86 5.66
C VAL A 5 1.92 -3.08 6.29
N ASN A 6 2.83 -3.65 5.51
CA ASN A 6 4.17 -3.97 6.00
C ASN A 6 4.10 -4.72 7.33
N GLN A 7 3.21 -5.73 7.39
CA GLN A 7 3.01 -6.60 8.55
C GLN A 7 2.36 -5.92 9.76
N THR A 8 1.82 -4.72 9.59
CA THR A 8 1.12 -4.00 10.65
C THR A 8 -0.34 -3.83 10.26
N ASN A 9 -1.25 -4.14 11.19
CA ASN A 9 -2.67 -3.97 10.95
C ASN A 9 -3.03 -2.49 10.87
N GLN A 10 -3.84 -2.14 9.88
CA GLN A 10 -4.35 -0.79 9.70
C GLN A 10 -5.84 -0.84 9.46
N GLN A 11 -6.56 0.13 10.01
CA GLN A 11 -8.00 0.28 9.78
C GLN A 11 -8.23 1.37 8.76
N LEU A 12 -9.00 1.04 7.72
CA LEU A 12 -9.31 1.96 6.64
C LEU A 12 -10.80 1.93 6.34
N PRO A 13 -11.36 3.03 5.82
CA PRO A 13 -12.73 3.00 5.34
C PRO A 13 -12.88 1.99 4.20
N SER A 14 -14.05 1.38 4.12
CA SER A 14 -14.36 0.49 3.02
C SER A 14 -14.25 1.26 1.70
N GLY A 15 -13.67 0.63 0.69
CA GLY A 15 -13.46 1.28 -0.61
C GLY A 15 -12.17 2.06 -0.73
N SER A 16 -11.32 2.03 0.31
CA SER A 16 -10.02 2.66 0.23
C SER A 16 -9.16 2.03 -0.85
N ARG A 17 -8.25 2.81 -1.39
CA ARG A 17 -7.38 2.42 -2.50
C ARG A 17 -5.93 2.43 -2.08
N VAL A 18 -5.06 1.89 -2.92
CA VAL A 18 -3.62 1.88 -2.63
C VAL A 18 -3.11 3.28 -2.33
N SER A 19 -3.57 4.30 -3.09
CA SER A 19 -3.16 5.68 -2.84
C SER A 19 -3.52 6.16 -1.43
N ASP A 20 -4.64 5.67 -0.87
CA ASP A 20 -5.03 6.04 0.48
C ASP A 20 -4.07 5.47 1.52
N VAL A 21 -3.60 4.25 1.30
CA VAL A 21 -2.60 3.64 2.18
C VAL A 21 -1.28 4.40 2.11
N LEU A 22 -0.87 4.78 0.90
CA LEU A 22 0.38 5.52 0.74
C LEU A 22 0.32 6.86 1.47
N ALA A 23 -0.83 7.53 1.42
CA ALA A 23 -1.03 8.77 2.16
C ALA A 23 -1.02 8.55 3.67
N LEU A 24 -1.72 7.51 4.12
CA LEU A 24 -1.78 7.17 5.55
C LEU A 24 -0.38 6.88 6.11
N MET A 25 0.42 6.15 5.34
CA MET A 25 1.76 5.77 5.76
C MET A 25 2.80 6.86 5.50
N ASN A 26 2.37 7.97 4.94
CA ASN A 26 3.27 9.08 4.59
C ASN A 26 4.44 8.59 3.73
N ALA A 27 4.14 7.71 2.79
CA ALA A 27 5.14 7.13 1.91
C ALA A 27 5.65 8.19 0.93
N LYS A 28 6.96 8.20 0.71
CA LYS A 28 7.60 9.15 -0.19
C LYS A 28 8.34 8.40 -1.29
N PRO A 29 8.14 8.82 -2.55
CA PRO A 29 8.84 8.16 -3.65
C PRO A 29 10.35 8.32 -3.52
N PRO A 30 11.11 7.40 -4.10
CA PRO A 30 10.64 6.25 -4.89
C PRO A 30 10.21 5.08 -4.01
N TYR A 31 9.20 4.32 -4.44
CA TYR A 31 8.77 3.11 -3.76
C TYR A 31 8.07 2.19 -4.77
N ALA A 32 7.93 0.93 -4.42
CA ALA A 32 7.10 -0.03 -5.14
C ALA A 32 6.03 -0.54 -4.20
N VAL A 33 4.88 -0.93 -4.75
CA VAL A 33 3.76 -1.44 -3.97
C VAL A 33 3.35 -2.80 -4.50
N ALA A 34 3.13 -3.75 -3.60
CA ALA A 34 2.55 -5.04 -3.91
C ALA A 34 1.33 -5.25 -3.03
N VAL A 35 0.29 -5.84 -3.61
CA VAL A 35 -0.92 -6.22 -2.88
C VAL A 35 -1.08 -7.73 -3.05
N ASN A 36 -1.08 -8.45 -1.94
CA ASN A 36 -1.17 -9.93 -1.93
C ASN A 36 -0.12 -10.53 -2.86
N LEU A 37 1.11 -10.02 -2.78
CA LEU A 37 2.27 -10.46 -3.56
C LEU A 37 2.20 -10.11 -5.05
N ASN A 38 1.23 -9.29 -5.45
CA ASN A 38 1.10 -8.85 -6.83
C ASN A 38 1.52 -7.39 -6.94
N PHE A 39 2.48 -7.13 -7.82
CA PHE A 39 2.95 -5.77 -8.05
C PHE A 39 1.83 -4.87 -8.58
N VAL A 40 1.70 -3.68 -8.01
CA VAL A 40 0.73 -2.68 -8.45
C VAL A 40 1.49 -1.50 -9.04
N PRO A 41 1.41 -1.29 -10.37
CA PRO A 41 2.09 -0.18 -11.00
C PRO A 41 1.64 1.18 -10.45
N LYS A 42 2.54 2.14 -10.48
CA LYS A 42 2.25 3.48 -9.99
C LYS A 42 0.99 4.08 -10.61
N THR A 43 0.79 3.82 -11.90
CA THR A 43 -0.38 4.34 -12.63
C THR A 43 -1.71 3.79 -12.12
N GLN A 44 -1.67 2.71 -11.33
CA GLN A 44 -2.88 2.07 -10.81
C GLN A 44 -3.10 2.32 -9.33
N HIS A 45 -2.21 3.04 -8.66
CA HIS A 45 -2.35 3.26 -7.21
C HIS A 45 -3.66 3.96 -6.86
N ALA A 46 -4.10 4.90 -7.67
CA ALA A 46 -5.33 5.65 -7.41
C ALA A 46 -6.59 4.88 -7.82
N GLU A 47 -6.45 3.73 -8.46
CA GLU A 47 -7.57 2.95 -8.97
C GLU A 47 -7.71 1.59 -8.31
N HIS A 48 -6.66 1.11 -7.67
CA HIS A 48 -6.66 -0.23 -7.08
C HIS A 48 -7.40 -0.21 -5.75
N ILE A 49 -8.60 -0.79 -5.73
CA ILE A 49 -9.45 -0.84 -4.54
C ILE A 49 -8.98 -1.98 -3.64
N LEU A 50 -8.86 -1.69 -2.35
CA LEU A 50 -8.45 -2.66 -1.35
C LEU A 50 -9.66 -3.37 -0.74
N HIS A 51 -9.42 -4.57 -0.26
CA HIS A 51 -10.45 -5.40 0.36
C HIS A 51 -9.99 -5.87 1.74
N GLU A 52 -10.94 -6.35 2.51
CA GLU A 52 -10.68 -6.87 3.86
C GLU A 52 -9.55 -7.90 3.84
N ASN A 53 -8.60 -7.74 4.74
CA ASN A 53 -7.46 -8.64 4.92
C ASN A 53 -6.43 -8.60 3.79
N ASP A 54 -6.47 -7.62 2.91
CA ASP A 54 -5.42 -7.46 1.91
C ASP A 54 -4.08 -7.19 2.58
N HIS A 55 -3.03 -7.79 2.05
CA HIS A 55 -1.66 -7.58 2.48
C HIS A 55 -0.99 -6.62 1.51
N ILE A 56 -0.61 -5.45 2.00
CA ILE A 56 0.04 -4.43 1.20
C ILE A 56 1.50 -4.33 1.64
N GLU A 57 2.42 -4.36 0.67
CA GLU A 57 3.83 -4.13 0.93
C GLU A 57 4.26 -2.87 0.21
N ILE A 58 4.83 -1.95 0.95
CA ILE A 58 5.44 -0.74 0.41
C ILE A 58 6.94 -0.93 0.54
N ILE A 59 7.61 -1.02 -0.60
CA ILE A 59 9.04 -1.33 -0.65
C ILE A 59 9.77 -0.09 -1.12
N ALA A 60 10.58 0.49 -0.25
CA ALA A 60 11.42 1.62 -0.60
C ALA A 60 12.86 1.14 -0.83
N PRO A 61 13.56 1.70 -1.80
CA PRO A 61 14.96 1.33 -1.99
C PRO A 61 15.76 1.74 -0.76
N VAL A 62 16.73 0.91 -0.41
CA VAL A 62 17.67 1.25 0.65
C VAL A 62 18.60 2.33 0.10
N THR A 63 18.41 3.54 0.55
CA THR A 63 19.37 4.58 0.21
C THR A 63 20.56 4.41 1.13
N GLY A 64 21.66 4.07 0.55
CA GLY A 64 22.88 3.88 1.28
C GLY A 64 23.29 5.14 2.02
N GLY A 65 23.40 5.00 3.22
CA GLY A 65 24.03 5.85 4.15
C GLY A 65 23.82 7.23 4.33
#